data_9644e316687bc7a79d6e5342ba1d6694
#
_entry.id   9644e316687bc7a79d6e5342ba1d6694
#
_cell.length_a   1.000
_cell.length_b   1.000
_cell.length_c   1.000
_cell.angle_alpha   90.00
_cell.angle_beta   90.00
_cell.angle_gamma   90.00
#
_symmetry.space_group_name_H-M   'P 1'
#
loop_
_entity.id
_entity.type
_entity.pdbx_description
1 polymer ?
#
loop_
_entity_poly.entity_id
_entity_poly.type
_entity_poly.pdbx_seq_one_letter_code
_entity_poly.pdbx_strand_id
1 'polypeptide(L)'
;MAHLDEIRGLAEYHATRISSSPRDWMNYLDTAARLYRYPFMDQLLIHAQRPKATACASLELWNEKMLRWVNRGAKGIALLDETMQKTRLRYVFDIQDTHKVKGGRTPYLWQLQEKQQDALLNHLEEVYGLEAKDAGNLSDALMATAKYMVEENLDEYLDGLTYVTEGTYLEELEEDTIRSEFRSLLTDSIYYTLASRCGLDPLERQEEMDFVHITDYNSLSVLTFIGNATSMASESVLVDIGRFVHRISLEEMKKGIENSEERNYNKFNTLICESKENNNRIIENKYPHENEG
;
A
#
# COMPACT_ATOMS: atom_id res chain seq x y z
N MET A 1 -14.18 -27.07 9.62
CA MET A 1 -14.64 -25.74 9.16
C MET A 1 -14.68 -24.85 10.40
N ALA A 2 -14.23 -23.59 10.31
CA ALA A 2 -14.36 -22.67 11.41
C ALA A 2 -15.85 -22.37 11.67
N HIS A 3 -16.23 -22.20 12.93
CA HIS A 3 -17.58 -21.79 13.31
C HIS A 3 -17.62 -20.27 13.48
N LEU A 4 -18.79 -19.67 13.25
CA LEU A 4 -18.97 -18.22 13.31
C LEU A 4 -18.53 -17.64 14.65
N ASP A 5 -18.90 -18.30 15.76
CA ASP A 5 -18.55 -17.87 17.11
C ASP A 5 -17.05 -17.99 17.40
N GLU A 6 -16.36 -18.97 16.79
CA GLU A 6 -14.89 -19.07 16.87
C GLU A 6 -14.21 -17.88 16.19
N ILE A 7 -14.73 -17.41 15.05
CA ILE A 7 -14.14 -16.26 14.35
C ILE A 7 -14.45 -14.94 15.06
N ARG A 8 -15.64 -14.81 15.68
CA ARG A 8 -15.95 -13.67 16.56
C ARG A 8 -15.01 -13.64 17.78
N GLY A 9 -14.89 -14.75 18.48
CA GLY A 9 -13.95 -14.86 19.61
C GLY A 9 -12.49 -14.63 19.21
N LEU A 10 -12.11 -15.02 17.97
CA LEU A 10 -10.79 -14.73 17.43
C LEU A 10 -10.60 -13.21 17.21
N ALA A 11 -11.61 -12.50 16.70
CA ALA A 11 -11.56 -11.05 16.54
C ALA A 11 -11.40 -10.33 17.89
N GLU A 12 -12.21 -10.70 18.90
CA GLU A 12 -12.13 -10.15 20.26
C GLU A 12 -10.77 -10.38 20.90
N TYR A 13 -10.27 -11.61 20.83
CA TYR A 13 -8.95 -11.97 21.36
C TYR A 13 -7.83 -11.20 20.68
N HIS A 14 -7.86 -11.09 19.33
CA HIS A 14 -6.80 -10.38 18.60
C HIS A 14 -6.93 -8.87 18.71
N ALA A 15 -8.11 -8.31 18.89
CA ALA A 15 -8.28 -6.90 19.25
C ALA A 15 -7.51 -6.56 20.52
N THR A 16 -7.73 -7.31 21.59
CA THR A 16 -6.99 -7.15 22.86
C THR A 16 -5.48 -7.34 22.66
N ARG A 17 -5.08 -8.27 21.79
CA ARG A 17 -3.66 -8.53 21.54
C ARG A 17 -2.96 -7.38 20.81
N ILE A 18 -3.54 -6.86 19.73
CA ILE A 18 -2.89 -5.80 18.95
C ILE A 18 -2.90 -4.44 19.66
N SER A 19 -3.80 -4.24 20.64
CA SER A 19 -3.82 -3.05 21.50
C SER A 19 -3.03 -3.21 22.80
N SER A 20 -2.40 -4.36 23.05
CA SER A 20 -1.69 -4.61 24.31
C SER A 20 -0.36 -3.89 24.43
N SER A 21 0.22 -3.43 23.33
CA SER A 21 1.46 -2.64 23.33
C SER A 21 1.64 -1.87 22.01
N PRO A 22 2.41 -0.77 22.03
CA PRO A 22 2.83 -0.07 20.80
C PRO A 22 3.41 -1.00 19.74
N ARG A 23 4.21 -1.97 20.14
CA ARG A 23 4.85 -2.94 19.23
C ARG A 23 3.83 -3.85 18.54
N ASP A 24 2.82 -4.34 19.29
CA ASP A 24 1.80 -5.22 18.73
C ASP A 24 0.91 -4.45 17.74
N TRP A 25 0.63 -3.17 18.03
CA TRP A 25 -0.07 -2.27 17.12
C TRP A 25 0.72 -2.04 15.83
N MET A 26 2.01 -1.69 15.91
CA MET A 26 2.88 -1.54 14.75
C MET A 26 2.97 -2.81 13.90
N ASN A 27 3.07 -4.00 14.52
CA ASN A 27 3.03 -5.27 13.81
C ASN A 27 1.70 -5.49 13.04
N TYR A 28 0.59 -5.02 13.60
CA TYR A 28 -0.69 -5.02 12.91
C TYR A 28 -0.68 -4.00 11.74
N LEU A 29 -0.19 -2.78 11.95
CA LEU A 29 -0.09 -1.74 10.91
C LEU A 29 0.75 -2.20 9.72
N ASP A 30 1.78 -3.00 9.90
CA ASP A 30 2.51 -3.66 8.81
C ASP A 30 1.61 -4.54 7.94
N THR A 31 0.64 -5.24 8.55
CA THR A 31 -0.34 -6.03 7.81
C THR A 31 -1.35 -5.12 7.11
N ALA A 32 -1.82 -4.08 7.79
CA ALA A 32 -2.72 -3.08 7.25
C ALA A 32 -2.12 -2.39 6.01
N ALA A 33 -0.84 -2.02 6.05
CA ALA A 33 -0.12 -1.43 4.93
C ALA A 33 -0.11 -2.32 3.66
N ARG A 34 0.07 -3.63 3.82
CA ARG A 34 0.01 -4.59 2.70
C ARG A 34 -1.40 -4.82 2.19
N LEU A 35 -2.38 -4.80 3.10
CA LEU A 35 -3.79 -5.12 2.85
C LEU A 35 -4.70 -3.88 2.94
N TYR A 36 -4.18 -2.71 2.62
CA TYR A 36 -4.84 -1.41 2.82
C TYR A 36 -6.23 -1.28 2.15
N ARG A 37 -6.58 -2.16 1.21
CA ARG A 37 -7.90 -2.22 0.56
C ARG A 37 -8.94 -3.04 1.35
N TYR A 38 -8.55 -3.64 2.45
CA TYR A 38 -9.47 -4.35 3.33
C TYR A 38 -9.90 -3.43 4.48
N PRO A 39 -11.17 -3.47 4.91
CA PRO A 39 -11.59 -2.76 6.12
C PRO A 39 -10.90 -3.35 7.35
N PHE A 40 -10.86 -2.59 8.43
CA PHE A 40 -10.16 -2.96 9.67
C PHE A 40 -10.46 -4.38 10.16
N MET A 41 -11.74 -4.75 10.26
CA MET A 41 -12.13 -6.09 10.76
C MET A 41 -11.55 -7.23 9.93
N ASP A 42 -11.51 -7.06 8.61
CA ASP A 42 -10.89 -8.04 7.72
C ASP A 42 -9.37 -8.08 7.89
N GLN A 43 -8.73 -6.91 7.98
CA GLN A 43 -7.28 -6.81 8.23
C GLN A 43 -6.93 -7.48 9.57
N LEU A 44 -7.70 -7.25 10.62
CA LEU A 44 -7.54 -7.87 11.95
C LEU A 44 -7.61 -9.40 11.86
N LEU A 45 -8.66 -9.93 11.21
CA LEU A 45 -8.85 -11.37 11.05
C LEU A 45 -7.80 -12.01 10.14
N ILE A 46 -7.33 -11.30 9.10
CA ILE A 46 -6.22 -11.78 8.27
C ILE A 46 -4.93 -11.77 9.08
N HIS A 47 -4.65 -10.69 9.82
CA HIS A 47 -3.48 -10.59 10.69
C HIS A 47 -3.46 -11.74 11.72
N ALA A 48 -4.60 -12.01 12.36
CA ALA A 48 -4.76 -13.08 13.34
C ALA A 48 -4.43 -14.47 12.79
N GLN A 49 -4.84 -14.76 11.57
CA GLN A 49 -4.71 -16.09 10.95
C GLN A 49 -3.46 -16.21 10.08
N ARG A 50 -3.01 -15.11 9.47
CA ARG A 50 -1.86 -15.07 8.57
C ARG A 50 -1.19 -13.68 8.55
N PRO A 51 -0.39 -13.32 9.56
CA PRO A 51 0.20 -11.98 9.71
C PRO A 51 1.16 -11.60 8.56
N LYS A 52 1.64 -12.57 7.77
CA LYS A 52 2.51 -12.36 6.61
C LYS A 52 1.78 -12.37 5.26
N ALA A 53 0.45 -12.32 5.27
CA ALA A 53 -0.33 -12.24 4.03
C ALA A 53 0.05 -10.99 3.21
N THR A 54 0.08 -11.15 1.88
CA THR A 54 0.53 -10.09 0.95
C THR A 54 -0.57 -9.63 0.01
N ALA A 55 -1.39 -10.54 -0.51
CA ALA A 55 -2.51 -10.24 -1.39
C ALA A 55 -3.57 -11.32 -1.26
N CYS A 56 -4.67 -10.98 -0.63
CA CYS A 56 -5.77 -11.90 -0.39
C CYS A 56 -6.93 -11.66 -1.37
N ALA A 57 -7.60 -12.73 -1.77
CA ALA A 57 -8.83 -12.65 -2.54
C ALA A 57 -9.68 -13.92 -2.38
N SER A 58 -10.96 -13.83 -2.77
CA SER A 58 -11.85 -15.00 -2.78
C SER A 58 -11.40 -16.06 -3.78
N LEU A 59 -11.88 -17.28 -3.62
CA LEU A 59 -11.62 -18.38 -4.53
C LEU A 59 -12.05 -18.04 -5.97
N GLU A 60 -13.21 -17.41 -6.11
CA GLU A 60 -13.79 -17.03 -7.41
C GLU A 60 -12.89 -16.01 -8.10
N LEU A 61 -12.42 -14.99 -7.38
CA LEU A 61 -11.54 -13.97 -7.94
C LEU A 61 -10.22 -14.59 -8.40
N TRP A 62 -9.62 -15.47 -7.59
CA TRP A 62 -8.39 -16.14 -7.99
C TRP A 62 -8.59 -17.03 -9.21
N ASN A 63 -9.61 -17.90 -9.20
CA ASN A 63 -9.79 -18.91 -10.25
C ASN A 63 -10.32 -18.29 -11.55
N GLU A 64 -11.35 -17.45 -11.47
CA GLU A 64 -12.07 -16.98 -12.67
C GLU A 64 -11.49 -15.69 -13.27
N LYS A 65 -11.08 -14.74 -12.42
CA LYS A 65 -10.61 -13.42 -12.90
C LYS A 65 -9.10 -13.39 -13.11
N MET A 66 -8.35 -14.04 -12.21
CA MET A 66 -6.90 -14.04 -12.24
C MET A 66 -6.31 -15.27 -12.93
N LEU A 67 -7.12 -16.31 -13.19
CA LEU A 67 -6.69 -17.61 -13.70
C LEU A 67 -5.50 -18.16 -12.89
N ARG A 68 -5.67 -18.08 -11.56
CA ARG A 68 -4.76 -18.65 -10.56
C ARG A 68 -5.55 -19.61 -9.69
N TRP A 69 -5.10 -20.83 -9.61
CA TRP A 69 -5.81 -21.83 -8.84
C TRP A 69 -5.26 -21.92 -7.42
N VAL A 70 -6.17 -21.95 -6.46
CA VAL A 70 -5.83 -22.21 -5.06
C VAL A 70 -5.29 -23.63 -4.94
N ASN A 71 -4.15 -23.76 -4.27
CA ASN A 71 -3.45 -25.04 -4.10
C ASN A 71 -4.30 -26.02 -3.28
N ARG A 72 -4.27 -27.29 -3.68
CA ARG A 72 -4.98 -28.32 -2.93
C ARG A 72 -4.47 -28.39 -1.49
N GLY A 73 -5.39 -28.32 -0.52
CA GLY A 73 -5.06 -28.33 0.91
C GLY A 73 -4.73 -26.96 1.50
N ALA A 74 -4.71 -25.89 0.71
CA ALA A 74 -4.61 -24.55 1.25
C ALA A 74 -5.77 -24.25 2.20
N LYS A 75 -5.47 -23.62 3.34
CA LYS A 75 -6.47 -23.21 4.33
C LYS A 75 -6.91 -21.78 4.03
N GLY A 76 -8.20 -21.60 3.77
CA GLY A 76 -8.78 -20.27 3.60
C GLY A 76 -8.76 -19.52 4.93
N ILE A 77 -8.51 -18.22 4.84
CA ILE A 77 -8.61 -17.27 5.94
C ILE A 77 -10.09 -16.92 6.10
N ALA A 78 -10.66 -17.20 7.27
CA ALA A 78 -12.06 -16.97 7.55
C ALA A 78 -12.31 -15.51 7.95
N LEU A 79 -13.24 -14.85 7.28
CA LEU A 79 -13.66 -13.48 7.51
C LEU A 79 -15.15 -13.43 7.82
N LEU A 80 -15.60 -12.38 8.51
CA LEU A 80 -17.01 -12.12 8.75
C LEU A 80 -17.62 -11.41 7.53
N ASP A 81 -18.76 -11.88 7.07
CA ASP A 81 -19.57 -11.23 6.05
C ASP A 81 -20.88 -10.72 6.70
N GLU A 82 -20.94 -9.42 6.89
CA GLU A 82 -22.06 -8.72 7.53
C GLU A 82 -22.97 -8.01 6.52
N THR A 83 -22.76 -8.23 5.23
CA THR A 83 -23.55 -7.58 4.16
C THR A 83 -24.98 -8.08 4.05
N MET A 84 -25.30 -9.20 4.71
CA MET A 84 -26.60 -9.83 4.73
C MET A 84 -27.30 -9.65 6.08
N GLN A 85 -28.61 -9.90 6.14
CA GLN A 85 -29.38 -9.88 7.40
C GLN A 85 -28.82 -10.82 8.50
N LYS A 86 -28.01 -11.79 8.11
CA LYS A 86 -27.31 -12.71 9.02
C LYS A 86 -25.83 -12.74 8.68
N THR A 87 -25.00 -12.48 9.68
CA THR A 87 -23.53 -12.67 9.58
C THR A 87 -23.20 -14.08 9.11
N ARG A 88 -22.33 -14.22 8.13
CA ARG A 88 -21.83 -15.47 7.58
C ARG A 88 -20.29 -15.46 7.55
N LEU A 89 -19.70 -16.63 7.36
CA LEU A 89 -18.28 -16.71 7.05
C LEU A 89 -18.05 -16.64 5.54
N ARG A 90 -17.09 -15.84 5.14
CA ARG A 90 -16.48 -15.87 3.81
C ARG A 90 -15.00 -16.20 3.93
N TYR A 91 -14.41 -16.73 2.87
CA TYR A 91 -13.03 -17.17 2.88
C TYR A 91 -12.23 -16.46 1.81
N VAL A 92 -11.03 -16.01 2.19
CA VAL A 92 -10.03 -15.50 1.25
C VAL A 92 -8.77 -16.35 1.31
N PHE A 93 -7.98 -16.31 0.26
CA PHE A 93 -6.72 -17.03 0.13
C PHE A 93 -5.62 -16.05 -0.25
N ASP A 94 -4.45 -16.20 0.36
CA ASP A 94 -3.29 -15.40 -0.01
C ASP A 94 -2.73 -15.85 -1.37
N ILE A 95 -2.12 -14.94 -2.12
CA ILE A 95 -1.48 -15.24 -3.41
C ILE A 95 -0.47 -16.38 -3.31
N GLN A 96 0.20 -16.53 -2.17
CA GLN A 96 1.19 -17.59 -1.92
C GLN A 96 0.54 -18.99 -1.90
N ASP A 97 -0.76 -19.06 -1.63
CA ASP A 97 -1.54 -20.28 -1.68
C ASP A 97 -2.07 -20.62 -3.09
N THR A 98 -1.64 -19.88 -4.11
CA THR A 98 -2.14 -20.04 -5.47
C THR A 98 -1.02 -20.28 -6.47
N HIS A 99 -1.34 -20.94 -7.58
CA HIS A 99 -0.45 -21.08 -8.73
C HIS A 99 -1.12 -20.60 -10.02
N LYS A 100 -0.31 -20.11 -10.96
CA LYS A 100 -0.80 -19.69 -12.27
C LYS A 100 -1.15 -20.92 -13.13
N VAL A 101 -2.25 -20.83 -13.86
CA VAL A 101 -2.54 -21.70 -15.00
C VAL A 101 -2.27 -20.97 -16.31
N LYS A 102 -2.42 -21.63 -17.45
CA LYS A 102 -2.20 -21.03 -18.77
C LYS A 102 -3.09 -19.78 -18.94
N GLY A 103 -2.47 -18.64 -19.22
CA GLY A 103 -3.15 -17.33 -19.28
C GLY A 103 -3.32 -16.64 -17.92
N GLY A 104 -2.82 -17.24 -16.84
CA GLY A 104 -2.94 -16.67 -15.49
C GLY A 104 -2.19 -15.34 -15.32
N ARG A 105 -2.81 -14.44 -14.56
CA ARG A 105 -2.30 -13.09 -14.29
C ARG A 105 -1.61 -13.03 -12.94
N THR A 106 -0.69 -12.09 -12.77
CA THR A 106 -0.17 -11.67 -11.46
C THR A 106 -0.87 -10.37 -11.08
N PRO A 107 -1.45 -10.26 -9.87
CA PRO A 107 -1.96 -8.97 -9.43
C PRO A 107 -0.85 -7.93 -9.43
N TYR A 108 -1.20 -6.73 -9.85
CA TYR A 108 -0.29 -5.60 -9.79
C TYR A 108 -0.25 -5.09 -8.34
N LEU A 109 0.85 -5.40 -7.68
CA LEU A 109 1.17 -4.85 -6.36
C LEU A 109 2.22 -3.77 -6.59
N TRP A 110 1.76 -2.52 -6.66
CA TRP A 110 2.65 -1.40 -6.94
C TRP A 110 3.77 -1.28 -5.91
N GLN A 111 4.93 -0.85 -6.37
CA GLN A 111 6.09 -0.56 -5.54
C GLN A 111 6.64 0.78 -5.97
N LEU A 112 6.88 1.66 -5.01
CA LEU A 112 7.54 2.94 -5.25
C LEU A 112 9.03 2.69 -5.43
N GLN A 113 9.60 3.20 -6.52
CA GLN A 113 11.04 3.18 -6.75
C GLN A 113 11.67 4.47 -6.21
N GLU A 114 12.92 4.41 -5.74
CA GLU A 114 13.64 5.58 -5.21
C GLU A 114 13.59 6.79 -6.15
N LYS A 115 13.83 6.57 -7.45
CA LYS A 115 13.75 7.63 -8.48
C LYS A 115 12.36 8.28 -8.66
N GLN A 116 11.31 7.69 -8.10
CA GLN A 116 9.93 8.17 -8.19
C GLN A 116 9.50 8.95 -6.94
N GLN A 117 10.33 8.99 -5.89
CA GLN A 117 10.00 9.62 -4.63
C GLN A 117 9.77 11.12 -4.77
N ASP A 118 10.63 11.84 -5.50
CA ASP A 118 10.46 13.28 -5.74
C ASP A 118 9.19 13.58 -6.53
N ALA A 119 8.86 12.75 -7.52
CA ALA A 119 7.63 12.91 -8.28
C ALA A 119 6.38 12.66 -7.42
N LEU A 120 6.45 11.68 -6.50
CA LEU A 120 5.36 11.41 -5.55
C LEU A 120 5.24 12.55 -4.52
N LEU A 121 6.35 13.08 -4.02
CA LEU A 121 6.34 14.23 -3.12
C LEU A 121 5.59 15.41 -3.75
N ASN A 122 5.96 15.82 -4.96
CA ASN A 122 5.27 16.91 -5.68
C ASN A 122 3.78 16.62 -5.89
N HIS A 123 3.42 15.34 -6.16
CA HIS A 123 2.02 14.93 -6.30
C HIS A 123 1.23 15.12 -4.99
N LEU A 124 1.82 14.72 -3.85
CA LEU A 124 1.19 14.88 -2.53
C LEU A 124 1.03 16.37 -2.17
N GLU A 125 2.04 17.20 -2.46
CA GLU A 125 1.95 18.66 -2.27
C GLU A 125 0.77 19.24 -3.07
N GLU A 126 0.63 18.86 -4.34
CA GLU A 126 -0.45 19.34 -5.22
C GLU A 126 -1.83 18.88 -4.74
N VAL A 127 -1.98 17.59 -4.41
CA VAL A 127 -3.28 16.99 -4.09
C VAL A 127 -3.78 17.39 -2.71
N TYR A 128 -2.89 17.46 -1.72
CA TYR A 128 -3.25 17.76 -0.31
C TYR A 128 -2.93 19.20 0.10
N GLY A 129 -2.43 20.04 -0.82
CA GLY A 129 -2.13 21.44 -0.54
C GLY A 129 -1.04 21.63 0.51
N LEU A 130 -0.04 20.73 0.57
CA LEU A 130 1.00 20.77 1.59
C LEU A 130 1.91 21.98 1.37
N GLU A 131 2.32 22.65 2.46
CA GLU A 131 3.31 23.73 2.39
C GLU A 131 4.71 23.12 2.25
N ALA A 132 5.57 23.70 1.41
CA ALA A 132 6.93 23.22 1.16
C ALA A 132 7.80 23.07 2.44
N LYS A 133 7.49 23.82 3.50
CA LYS A 133 8.15 23.68 4.81
C LYS A 133 7.81 22.37 5.52
N ASP A 134 6.65 21.76 5.22
CA ASP A 134 6.12 20.55 5.82
C ASP A 134 6.38 19.31 4.96
N ALA A 135 7.01 19.49 3.78
CA ALA A 135 7.27 18.46 2.79
C ALA A 135 8.75 18.49 2.32
N GLY A 136 9.70 18.58 3.24
CA GLY A 136 11.14 18.59 2.93
C GLY A 136 11.66 17.32 2.27
N ASN A 137 11.00 16.20 2.50
CA ASN A 137 11.23 14.89 1.88
C ASN A 137 9.94 14.08 1.85
N LEU A 138 9.95 12.91 1.23
CA LEU A 138 8.76 12.08 1.10
C LEU A 138 8.18 11.65 2.47
N SER A 139 9.02 11.36 3.45
CA SER A 139 8.58 11.00 4.81
C SER A 139 7.82 12.16 5.47
N ASP A 140 8.33 13.40 5.32
CA ASP A 140 7.67 14.60 5.83
C ASP A 140 6.32 14.82 5.11
N ALA A 141 6.29 14.66 3.79
CA ALA A 141 5.06 14.82 3.01
C ALA A 141 4.00 13.77 3.40
N LEU A 142 4.38 12.51 3.66
CA LEU A 142 3.45 11.48 4.15
C LEU A 142 2.93 11.79 5.55
N MET A 143 3.76 12.33 6.44
CA MET A 143 3.33 12.76 7.77
C MET A 143 2.37 13.97 7.68
N ALA A 144 2.68 14.94 6.83
CA ALA A 144 1.79 16.09 6.59
C ALA A 144 0.45 15.63 5.98
N THR A 145 0.48 14.67 5.05
CA THR A 145 -0.73 14.07 4.48
C THR A 145 -1.55 13.35 5.56
N ALA A 146 -0.91 12.60 6.46
CA ALA A 146 -1.60 11.94 7.57
C ALA A 146 -2.28 12.96 8.49
N LYS A 147 -1.59 14.04 8.85
CA LYS A 147 -2.16 15.16 9.63
C LYS A 147 -3.36 15.78 8.93
N TYR A 148 -3.24 16.08 7.64
CA TYR A 148 -4.33 16.63 6.84
C TYR A 148 -5.58 15.72 6.89
N MET A 149 -5.40 14.41 6.66
CA MET A 149 -6.50 13.43 6.69
C MET A 149 -7.21 13.37 8.05
N VAL A 150 -6.46 13.53 9.13
CA VAL A 150 -7.03 13.54 10.50
C VAL A 150 -7.79 14.84 10.76
N GLU A 151 -7.18 16.00 10.46
CA GLU A 151 -7.80 17.30 10.72
C GLU A 151 -9.13 17.49 9.98
N GLU A 152 -9.20 17.06 8.72
CA GLU A 152 -10.41 17.15 7.90
C GLU A 152 -11.60 16.34 8.45
N ASN A 153 -11.34 15.32 9.29
CA ASN A 153 -12.37 14.39 9.78
C ASN A 153 -12.43 14.30 11.31
N LEU A 154 -11.59 15.06 12.04
CA LEU A 154 -11.40 14.87 13.47
C LEU A 154 -12.69 15.00 14.28
N ASP A 155 -13.49 16.02 13.99
CA ASP A 155 -14.74 16.26 14.73
C ASP A 155 -15.76 15.14 14.50
N GLU A 156 -15.89 14.65 13.24
CA GLU A 156 -16.76 13.51 12.93
C GLU A 156 -16.29 12.23 13.64
N TYR A 157 -14.97 12.01 13.69
CA TYR A 157 -14.41 10.87 14.42
C TYR A 157 -14.68 10.96 15.92
N LEU A 158 -14.52 12.14 16.53
CA LEU A 158 -14.74 12.31 17.96
C LEU A 158 -16.22 12.15 18.31
N ASP A 159 -17.12 12.71 17.50
CA ASP A 159 -18.56 12.49 17.68
C ASP A 159 -18.89 11.00 17.65
N GLY A 160 -18.34 10.24 16.70
CA GLY A 160 -18.52 8.79 16.61
C GLY A 160 -17.89 8.02 17.77
N LEU A 161 -16.74 8.46 18.27
CA LEU A 161 -16.02 7.81 19.37
C LEU A 161 -16.85 7.83 20.67
N THR A 162 -17.56 8.91 20.95
CA THR A 162 -18.39 9.04 22.18
C THR A 162 -19.42 7.93 22.34
N TYR A 163 -19.92 7.36 21.22
CA TYR A 163 -20.91 6.26 21.27
C TYR A 163 -20.30 4.91 21.67
N VAL A 164 -18.99 4.76 21.64
CA VAL A 164 -18.31 3.47 21.91
C VAL A 164 -17.42 3.49 23.14
N THR A 165 -17.33 4.64 23.85
CA THR A 165 -16.50 4.80 25.05
C THR A 165 -17.18 4.33 26.33
N GLU A 166 -18.51 4.19 26.36
CA GLU A 166 -19.28 3.76 27.53
C GLU A 166 -18.73 2.44 28.11
N GLY A 167 -18.41 2.42 29.41
CA GLY A 167 -17.84 1.27 30.11
C GLY A 167 -16.36 0.99 29.78
N THR A 168 -15.66 1.91 29.14
CA THR A 168 -14.22 1.81 28.84
C THR A 168 -13.42 2.82 29.66
N TYR A 169 -12.10 2.68 29.69
CA TYR A 169 -11.21 3.67 30.32
C TYR A 169 -11.35 5.07 29.74
N LEU A 170 -11.65 5.19 28.44
CA LEU A 170 -11.82 6.49 27.77
C LEU A 170 -12.99 7.30 28.31
N GLU A 171 -14.00 6.66 28.92
CA GLU A 171 -15.14 7.35 29.55
C GLU A 171 -14.72 8.20 30.76
N GLU A 172 -13.61 7.84 31.40
CA GLU A 172 -13.08 8.53 32.58
C GLU A 172 -12.17 9.73 32.24
N LEU A 173 -11.82 9.91 30.96
CA LEU A 173 -10.93 10.96 30.50
C LEU A 173 -11.69 12.25 30.14
N GLU A 174 -11.01 13.38 30.34
CA GLU A 174 -11.47 14.68 29.87
C GLU A 174 -11.53 14.72 28.31
N GLU A 175 -12.52 15.36 27.73
CA GLU A 175 -12.74 15.46 26.29
C GLU A 175 -11.52 15.98 25.52
N ASP A 176 -10.84 17.01 26.03
CA ASP A 176 -9.64 17.56 25.44
C ASP A 176 -8.48 16.56 25.45
N THR A 177 -8.40 15.71 26.48
CA THR A 177 -7.41 14.63 26.57
C THR A 177 -7.68 13.58 25.51
N ILE A 178 -8.91 13.08 25.43
CA ILE A 178 -9.35 12.12 24.40
C ILE A 178 -9.05 12.68 22.99
N ARG A 179 -9.41 13.94 22.75
CA ARG A 179 -9.17 14.63 21.48
C ARG A 179 -7.68 14.62 21.10
N SER A 180 -6.81 14.99 22.05
CA SER A 180 -5.37 15.09 21.81
C SER A 180 -4.75 13.71 21.55
N GLU A 181 -5.08 12.72 22.39
CA GLU A 181 -4.55 11.36 22.29
C GLU A 181 -5.05 10.65 21.03
N PHE A 182 -6.34 10.74 20.73
CA PHE A 182 -6.94 10.17 19.53
C PHE A 182 -6.31 10.75 18.26
N ARG A 183 -6.18 12.08 18.19
CA ARG A 183 -5.55 12.80 17.08
C ARG A 183 -4.12 12.33 16.84
N SER A 184 -3.30 12.25 17.90
CA SER A 184 -1.91 11.79 17.80
C SER A 184 -1.84 10.33 17.35
N LEU A 185 -2.54 9.43 18.04
CA LEU A 185 -2.54 8.00 17.76
C LEU A 185 -3.05 7.70 16.33
N LEU A 186 -4.09 8.39 15.87
CA LEU A 186 -4.63 8.22 14.52
C LEU A 186 -3.64 8.73 13.46
N THR A 187 -3.05 9.92 13.68
CA THR A 187 -2.06 10.51 12.77
C THR A 187 -0.86 9.57 12.59
N ASP A 188 -0.29 9.10 13.70
CA ASP A 188 0.86 8.22 13.69
C ASP A 188 0.55 6.86 13.06
N SER A 189 -0.67 6.32 13.28
CA SER A 189 -1.11 5.07 12.67
C SER A 189 -1.28 5.19 11.15
N ILE A 190 -1.83 6.30 10.66
CA ILE A 190 -1.95 6.57 9.22
C ILE A 190 -0.55 6.74 8.63
N TYR A 191 0.29 7.61 9.20
CA TYR A 191 1.66 7.82 8.72
C TYR A 191 2.44 6.49 8.63
N TYR A 192 2.44 5.69 9.71
CA TYR A 192 3.10 4.39 9.75
C TYR A 192 2.65 3.49 8.58
N THR A 193 1.34 3.43 8.35
CA THR A 193 0.75 2.63 7.26
C THR A 193 1.18 3.13 5.89
N LEU A 194 1.17 4.45 5.67
CA LEU A 194 1.59 5.08 4.41
C LEU A 194 3.08 4.84 4.15
N ALA A 195 3.94 5.12 5.12
CA ALA A 195 5.39 4.97 5.02
C ALA A 195 5.77 3.51 4.73
N SER A 196 5.25 2.55 5.53
CA SER A 196 5.47 1.11 5.31
C SER A 196 5.04 0.68 3.91
N ARG A 197 3.89 1.15 3.41
CA ARG A 197 3.40 0.77 2.08
C ARG A 197 4.22 1.39 0.95
N CYS A 198 4.76 2.58 1.15
CA CYS A 198 5.68 3.23 0.22
C CYS A 198 7.10 2.67 0.25
N GLY A 199 7.39 1.74 1.18
CA GLY A 199 8.72 1.12 1.31
C GLY A 199 9.73 1.96 2.06
N LEU A 200 9.28 2.97 2.80
CA LEU A 200 10.08 3.71 3.76
C LEU A 200 10.10 2.97 5.10
N ASP A 201 11.14 3.18 5.89
CA ASP A 201 11.16 2.71 7.27
C ASP A 201 10.40 3.72 8.16
N PRO A 202 9.20 3.40 8.66
CA PRO A 202 8.46 4.33 9.50
C PRO A 202 9.18 4.62 10.82
N LEU A 203 10.08 3.73 11.27
CA LEU A 203 10.82 3.88 12.52
C LEU A 203 11.96 4.91 12.45
N GLU A 204 12.30 5.42 11.26
CA GLU A 204 13.20 6.58 11.15
C GLU A 204 12.65 7.81 11.89
N ARG A 205 11.32 7.86 12.12
CA ARG A 205 10.65 8.91 12.92
C ARG A 205 10.12 8.40 14.27
N GLN A 206 10.68 7.32 14.80
CA GLN A 206 10.19 6.70 16.04
C GLN A 206 10.14 7.69 17.23
N GLU A 207 11.08 8.65 17.31
CA GLU A 207 11.10 9.66 18.38
C GLU A 207 9.94 10.66 18.29
N GLU A 208 9.30 10.78 17.11
CA GLU A 208 8.18 11.69 16.85
C GLU A 208 6.82 11.01 16.95
N MET A 209 6.76 9.65 16.95
CA MET A 209 5.53 8.87 17.03
C MET A 209 5.29 8.34 18.43
N ASP A 210 4.04 8.41 18.87
CA ASP A 210 3.63 7.87 20.16
C ASP A 210 2.40 6.96 20.03
N PHE A 211 2.62 5.66 20.23
CA PHE A 211 1.57 4.66 20.24
C PHE A 211 1.20 4.20 21.66
N VAL A 212 1.66 4.88 22.74
CA VAL A 212 1.43 4.42 24.10
C VAL A 212 -0.06 4.32 24.42
N HIS A 213 -0.84 5.28 23.94
CA HIS A 213 -2.28 5.35 24.18
C HIS A 213 -3.10 4.26 23.47
N ILE A 214 -2.49 3.44 22.60
CA ILE A 214 -3.21 2.30 22.01
C ILE A 214 -3.74 1.32 23.08
N THR A 215 -3.08 1.27 24.24
CA THR A 215 -3.50 0.41 25.37
C THR A 215 -4.85 0.83 25.98
N ASP A 216 -5.26 2.06 25.77
CA ASP A 216 -6.53 2.60 26.26
C ASP A 216 -7.70 2.19 25.34
N TYR A 217 -7.38 1.78 24.08
CA TYR A 217 -8.32 1.26 23.10
C TYR A 217 -8.43 -0.28 23.14
N ASN A 218 -8.55 -0.85 24.34
CA ASN A 218 -8.42 -2.28 24.61
C ASN A 218 -9.71 -3.11 24.49
N SER A 219 -10.81 -2.50 24.07
CA SER A 219 -12.06 -3.21 23.73
C SER A 219 -12.24 -3.30 22.22
N LEU A 220 -12.94 -4.36 21.74
CA LEU A 220 -13.17 -4.54 20.30
C LEU A 220 -13.92 -3.34 19.69
N SER A 221 -14.89 -2.74 20.39
CA SER A 221 -15.68 -1.61 19.90
C SER A 221 -14.83 -0.37 19.69
N VAL A 222 -14.06 0.05 20.69
CA VAL A 222 -13.21 1.24 20.64
C VAL A 222 -12.05 1.03 19.65
N LEU A 223 -11.42 -0.16 19.67
CA LEU A 223 -10.36 -0.48 18.72
C LEU A 223 -10.86 -0.54 17.28
N THR A 224 -12.09 -1.06 17.06
CA THR A 224 -12.72 -1.06 15.73
C THR A 224 -12.91 0.35 15.23
N PHE A 225 -13.22 1.28 16.12
CA PHE A 225 -13.42 2.67 15.75
C PHE A 225 -12.13 3.31 15.21
N ILE A 226 -11.03 3.28 15.99
CA ILE A 226 -9.77 3.85 15.53
C ILE A 226 -9.16 3.06 14.35
N GLY A 227 -9.34 1.74 14.35
CA GLY A 227 -8.88 0.88 13.26
C GLY A 227 -9.59 1.17 11.93
N ASN A 228 -10.90 1.43 11.96
CA ASN A 228 -11.65 1.85 10.77
C ASN A 228 -11.21 3.23 10.30
N ALA A 229 -11.05 4.21 11.20
CA ALA A 229 -10.55 5.54 10.85
C ALA A 229 -9.17 5.46 10.17
N THR A 230 -8.23 4.70 10.76
CA THR A 230 -6.91 4.44 10.20
C THR A 230 -7.00 3.77 8.82
N SER A 231 -7.83 2.71 8.70
CA SER A 231 -7.96 1.94 7.47
C SER A 231 -8.56 2.77 6.34
N MET A 232 -9.63 3.52 6.59
CA MET A 232 -10.32 4.34 5.59
C MET A 232 -9.43 5.49 5.10
N ALA A 233 -8.79 6.23 6.01
CA ALA A 233 -7.88 7.31 5.66
C ALA A 233 -6.68 6.80 4.86
N SER A 234 -6.05 5.72 5.34
CA SER A 234 -4.90 5.12 4.65
C SER A 234 -5.29 4.55 3.27
N GLU A 235 -6.45 3.89 3.13
CA GLU A 235 -6.93 3.39 1.84
C GLU A 235 -7.08 4.52 0.84
N SER A 236 -7.73 5.63 1.22
CA SER A 236 -7.94 6.79 0.35
C SER A 236 -6.63 7.30 -0.23
N VAL A 237 -5.63 7.56 0.62
CA VAL A 237 -4.32 8.05 0.22
C VAL A 237 -3.55 7.00 -0.60
N LEU A 238 -3.51 5.74 -0.17
CA LEU A 238 -2.75 4.69 -0.84
C LEU A 238 -3.34 4.26 -2.19
N VAL A 239 -4.65 4.42 -2.38
CA VAL A 239 -5.29 4.24 -3.70
C VAL A 239 -4.84 5.33 -4.66
N ASP A 240 -4.78 6.58 -4.21
CA ASP A 240 -4.29 7.69 -5.03
C ASP A 240 -2.80 7.51 -5.37
N ILE A 241 -1.94 7.28 -4.36
CA ILE A 241 -0.52 6.98 -4.58
C ILE A 241 -0.34 5.81 -5.56
N GLY A 242 -1.09 4.73 -5.39
CA GLY A 242 -0.99 3.56 -6.27
C GLY A 242 -1.37 3.86 -7.72
N ARG A 243 -2.35 4.72 -7.96
CA ARG A 243 -2.73 5.19 -9.31
C ARG A 243 -1.63 6.07 -9.89
N PHE A 244 -1.08 6.97 -9.09
CA PHE A 244 0.02 7.84 -9.50
C PHE A 244 1.27 7.03 -9.89
N VAL A 245 1.73 6.12 -9.01
CA VAL A 245 2.90 5.25 -9.26
C VAL A 245 2.69 4.39 -10.51
N HIS A 246 1.49 3.87 -10.72
CA HIS A 246 1.17 3.12 -11.94
C HIS A 246 1.30 3.98 -13.19
N ARG A 247 0.77 5.20 -13.17
CA ARG A 247 0.83 6.15 -14.29
C ARG A 247 2.26 6.49 -14.66
N ILE A 248 3.08 6.93 -13.70
CA ILE A 248 4.48 7.31 -13.97
C ILE A 248 5.32 6.11 -14.44
N SER A 249 5.06 4.91 -13.92
CA SER A 249 5.75 3.68 -14.36
C SER A 249 5.42 3.35 -15.81
N LEU A 250 4.19 3.56 -16.28
CA LEU A 250 3.81 3.37 -17.67
C LEU A 250 4.47 4.41 -18.59
N GLU A 251 4.57 5.65 -18.17
CA GLU A 251 5.25 6.72 -18.90
C GLU A 251 6.75 6.43 -19.06
N GLU A 252 7.40 5.99 -17.98
CA GLU A 252 8.80 5.57 -18.01
C GLU A 252 9.04 4.39 -18.96
N MET A 253 8.15 3.40 -18.97
CA MET A 253 8.24 2.27 -19.90
C MET A 253 8.13 2.73 -21.36
N LYS A 254 7.19 3.63 -21.68
CA LYS A 254 7.03 4.18 -23.03
C LYS A 254 8.29 4.92 -23.48
N LYS A 255 8.81 5.84 -22.67
CA LYS A 255 10.06 6.55 -22.94
C LYS A 255 11.26 5.59 -23.12
N GLY A 256 11.32 4.52 -22.35
CA GLY A 256 12.33 3.48 -22.48
C GLY A 256 12.29 2.75 -23.82
N ILE A 257 11.08 2.47 -24.34
CA ILE A 257 10.88 1.84 -25.66
C ILE A 257 11.29 2.81 -26.77
N GLU A 258 10.81 4.05 -26.75
CA GLU A 258 11.13 5.10 -27.72
C GLU A 258 12.65 5.32 -27.82
N ASN A 259 13.33 5.46 -26.69
CA ASN A 259 14.79 5.60 -26.64
C ASN A 259 15.54 4.36 -27.17
N SER A 260 14.98 3.17 -26.99
CA SER A 260 15.60 1.93 -27.51
C SER A 260 15.45 1.80 -29.02
N GLU A 261 14.30 2.22 -29.57
CA GLU A 261 14.06 2.25 -31.01
C GLU A 261 14.96 3.29 -31.70
N GLU A 262 15.10 4.47 -31.11
CA GLU A 262 15.98 5.53 -31.62
C GLU A 262 17.46 5.09 -31.62
N ARG A 263 17.94 4.45 -30.55
CA ARG A 263 19.29 3.88 -30.49
C ARG A 263 19.52 2.79 -31.54
N ASN A 264 18.54 1.92 -31.77
CA ASN A 264 18.62 0.90 -32.79
C ASN A 264 18.64 1.50 -34.19
N TYR A 265 17.82 2.51 -34.46
CA TYR A 265 17.81 3.26 -35.71
C TYR A 265 19.15 3.95 -35.99
N ASN A 266 19.71 4.64 -35.00
CA ASN A 266 21.01 5.30 -35.10
C ASN A 266 22.13 4.30 -35.33
N LYS A 267 22.16 3.15 -34.64
CA LYS A 267 23.12 2.09 -34.85
C LYS A 267 23.03 1.49 -36.26
N PHE A 268 21.82 1.29 -36.77
CA PHE A 268 21.59 0.80 -38.12
C PHE A 268 22.11 1.79 -39.19
N ASN A 269 21.85 3.10 -39.04
CA ASN A 269 22.37 4.14 -39.93
C ASN A 269 23.90 4.21 -39.89
N THR A 270 24.52 4.09 -38.73
CA THR A 270 25.98 4.06 -38.60
C THR A 270 26.58 2.88 -39.42
N LEU A 271 25.99 1.68 -39.28
CA LEU A 271 26.43 0.50 -40.03
C LEU A 271 26.27 0.66 -41.56
N ILE A 272 25.20 1.34 -42.03
CA ILE A 272 25.02 1.65 -43.45
C ILE A 272 26.09 2.63 -43.92
N CYS A 273 26.41 3.66 -43.14
CA CYS A 273 27.46 4.63 -43.51
C CYS A 273 28.82 3.94 -43.60
N GLU A 274 29.19 3.15 -42.62
CA GLU A 274 30.47 2.38 -42.61
C GLU A 274 30.55 1.40 -43.80
N SER A 275 29.42 0.74 -44.17
CA SER A 275 29.39 -0.17 -45.32
C SER A 275 29.54 0.58 -46.65
N LYS A 276 29.01 1.78 -46.79
CA LYS A 276 29.19 2.64 -47.99
C LYS A 276 30.62 3.14 -48.09
N GLU A 277 31.24 3.58 -47.00
CA GLU A 277 32.63 4.01 -46.98
C GLU A 277 33.61 2.87 -47.35
N ASN A 278 33.36 1.66 -46.81
CA ASN A 278 34.15 0.49 -47.15
C ASN A 278 34.00 0.09 -48.64
N ASN A 279 32.78 0.16 -49.20
CA ASN A 279 32.58 -0.10 -50.59
C ASN A 279 33.26 0.94 -51.51
N ASN A 280 33.26 2.23 -51.14
CA ASN A 280 33.94 3.28 -51.86
C ASN A 280 35.45 3.09 -51.85
N ARG A 281 36.05 2.71 -50.67
CA ARG A 281 37.48 2.37 -50.56
C ARG A 281 37.87 1.16 -51.41
N ILE A 282 37.00 0.16 -51.57
CA ILE A 282 37.23 -1.01 -52.40
C ILE A 282 37.22 -0.62 -53.89
N ILE A 283 36.34 0.31 -54.28
CA ILE A 283 36.24 0.81 -55.67
C ILE A 283 37.46 1.68 -56.00
N GLU A 284 37.87 2.59 -55.13
CA GLU A 284 39.08 3.42 -55.32
C GLU A 284 40.39 2.58 -55.40
N ASN A 285 40.49 1.51 -54.62
CA ASN A 285 41.64 0.60 -54.71
C ASN A 285 41.63 -0.31 -55.93
N LYS A 286 40.47 -0.51 -56.60
CA LYS A 286 40.35 -1.37 -57.80
C LYS A 286 40.57 -0.62 -59.11
N TYR A 287 40.45 0.71 -59.13
CA TYR A 287 40.68 1.59 -60.27
C TYR A 287 41.52 2.80 -59.83
N PRO A 288 42.88 2.61 -59.65
CA PRO A 288 43.76 3.73 -59.43
C PRO A 288 43.69 4.62 -60.70
N HIS A 289 43.44 5.92 -60.53
CA HIS A 289 43.50 6.88 -61.65
C HIS A 289 44.89 6.80 -62.30
N GLU A 290 44.99 6.30 -63.50
CA GLU A 290 46.15 6.49 -64.35
C GLU A 290 46.27 7.99 -64.62
N ASN A 291 47.24 8.63 -63.98
CA ASN A 291 47.68 9.97 -64.35
C ASN A 291 48.47 9.83 -65.65
N GLU A 292 47.80 10.19 -66.74
CA GLU A 292 48.53 10.52 -67.98
C GLU A 292 49.23 11.85 -67.79
N GLY A 293 50.56 11.80 -67.96
CA GLY A 293 51.44 12.94 -68.00
C GLY A 293 51.43 13.69 -69.37
#